data_9dba319db8b4d7eb01c29c0ff9bed974
#
_entry.id   9dba319db8b4d7eb01c29c0ff9bed974
#
_cell.length_a   1.000
_cell.length_b   1.000
_cell.length_c   1.000
_cell.angle_alpha   90.00
_cell.angle_beta   90.00
_cell.angle_gamma   90.00
#
_symmetry.space_group_name_H-M   'P 1'
#
loop_
_entity.id
_entity.type
_entity.pdbx_description
1 polymer ?
#
loop_
_entity_poly.entity_id
_entity_poly.type
_entity_poly.pdbx_seq_one_letter_code
_entity_poly.pdbx_strand_id
1 'polypeptide(L)'
;MSNKTKIWAIIIVIISIAVVSLSGGIVEDADRSKNYVCQIPGSGKYSVWTDGGIHMQWFGNLYSYSKTSQIIFEDFEKVDGEVIPTGKNPAGRITFNDKGKGVLIGSFRVKMPNNHKSMEKIQEEYGSEEALIETLVKKELYKVIAACGPLMTSLESVSETRTDLNFYITDQLVNGIYKTKLIQIEETNPVTGEIEIRNKAMLIEDSNAPGGYARQEISEFSKYGIEPGQVAVTHIEYDDDTQKQIDAQRNANLAMITLKTQALEFQQKAIKAEEEGKAEAAAAKWAQEKEKAVAVTKAQQEFEVAELEAKKAKQVALKVQAEGEAKAAANRALVAAGLIG
;
A
#
# COMPACT_ATOMS: atom_id res chain seq x y z
N MET A 1 64.42 -45.88 37.15
CA MET A 1 63.74 -46.20 35.87
C MET A 1 64.74 -46.64 34.85
N SER A 2 64.56 -47.83 34.29
CA SER A 2 65.44 -48.40 33.25
C SER A 2 65.39 -47.52 31.99
N ASN A 3 66.48 -47.39 31.24
CA ASN A 3 66.53 -46.63 29.98
C ASN A 3 65.42 -47.05 29.00
N LYS A 4 65.01 -48.32 29.02
CA LYS A 4 63.92 -48.84 28.21
C LYS A 4 62.56 -48.18 28.60
N THR A 5 62.31 -48.00 29.91
CA THR A 5 61.07 -47.36 30.39
C THR A 5 60.97 -45.87 30.00
N LYS A 6 62.12 -45.18 29.97
CA LYS A 6 62.18 -43.78 29.51
C LYS A 6 61.89 -43.64 28.02
N ILE A 7 62.43 -44.56 27.20
CA ILE A 7 62.19 -44.59 25.75
C ILE A 7 60.71 -44.85 25.45
N TRP A 8 60.09 -45.83 26.10
CA TRP A 8 58.67 -46.11 25.93
C TRP A 8 57.78 -44.94 26.36
N ALA A 9 58.11 -44.24 27.45
CA ALA A 9 57.39 -43.06 27.89
C ALA A 9 57.48 -41.92 26.84
N ILE A 10 58.62 -41.68 26.24
CA ILE A 10 58.84 -40.72 25.16
C ILE A 10 58.05 -41.10 23.91
N ILE A 11 58.03 -42.35 23.52
CA ILE A 11 57.25 -42.84 22.37
C ILE A 11 55.76 -42.67 22.61
N ILE A 12 55.20 -42.95 23.81
CA ILE A 12 53.86 -42.78 24.17
C ILE A 12 53.47 -41.28 24.12
N VAL A 13 54.29 -40.35 24.62
CA VAL A 13 54.08 -38.92 24.55
C VAL A 13 54.10 -38.44 23.10
N ILE A 14 55.02 -38.91 22.26
CA ILE A 14 55.07 -38.55 20.83
C ILE A 14 53.78 -39.03 20.11
N ILE A 15 53.38 -40.28 20.38
CA ILE A 15 52.12 -40.82 19.80
C ILE A 15 50.92 -40.03 20.30
N SER A 16 50.85 -39.68 21.57
CA SER A 16 49.77 -38.87 22.13
C SER A 16 49.72 -37.48 21.52
N ILE A 17 50.87 -36.82 21.32
CA ILE A 17 50.96 -35.52 20.63
C ILE A 17 50.52 -35.66 19.16
N ALA A 18 50.98 -36.72 18.48
CA ALA A 18 50.57 -36.97 17.09
C ALA A 18 49.09 -37.25 16.99
N VAL A 19 48.49 -38.02 17.88
CA VAL A 19 47.04 -38.26 17.93
C VAL A 19 46.26 -36.98 18.20
N VAL A 20 46.72 -36.14 19.12
CA VAL A 20 46.05 -34.84 19.42
C VAL A 20 46.19 -33.86 18.27
N SER A 21 47.37 -33.78 17.61
CA SER A 21 47.53 -32.91 16.42
C SER A 21 46.79 -33.40 15.18
N LEU A 22 46.52 -34.71 15.07
CA LEU A 22 45.75 -35.31 14.01
C LEU A 22 44.24 -35.30 14.32
N SER A 23 43.82 -35.14 15.57
CA SER A 23 42.41 -35.15 15.97
C SER A 23 41.61 -34.04 15.32
N GLY A 24 42.21 -32.89 15.08
CA GLY A 24 41.56 -31.77 14.35
C GLY A 24 41.21 -32.08 12.89
N GLY A 25 41.76 -33.14 12.29
CA GLY A 25 41.39 -33.62 10.95
C GLY A 25 40.53 -34.88 10.98
N ILE A 26 40.27 -35.46 12.16
CA ILE A 26 39.44 -36.67 12.30
C ILE A 26 38.01 -36.32 12.75
N VAL A 27 37.88 -35.31 13.62
CA VAL A 27 36.63 -34.93 14.27
C VAL A 27 36.46 -33.43 14.16
N GLU A 28 35.23 -33.01 13.82
CA GLU A 28 34.82 -31.60 13.74
C GLU A 28 33.59 -31.38 14.61
N ASP A 29 33.56 -30.26 15.33
CA ASP A 29 32.39 -29.81 16.05
C ASP A 29 31.59 -28.85 15.17
N ALA A 30 30.52 -29.38 14.55
CA ALA A 30 29.70 -28.66 13.60
C ALA A 30 28.79 -27.67 14.29
N ASP A 31 28.84 -26.40 13.86
CA ASP A 31 27.94 -25.34 14.31
C ASP A 31 26.51 -25.60 13.79
N ARG A 32 25.51 -25.47 14.67
CA ARG A 32 24.09 -25.63 14.34
C ARG A 32 23.57 -24.61 13.34
N SER A 33 24.21 -23.45 13.19
CA SER A 33 23.84 -22.39 12.24
C SER A 33 24.28 -22.67 10.80
N LYS A 34 25.07 -23.70 10.59
CA LYS A 34 25.66 -24.05 9.29
C LYS A 34 25.30 -25.47 8.87
N ASN A 35 25.28 -25.67 7.57
CA ASN A 35 25.34 -26.99 6.94
C ASN A 35 26.80 -27.24 6.49
N TYR A 36 27.28 -28.44 6.68
CA TYR A 36 28.64 -28.83 6.31
C TYR A 36 28.60 -29.93 5.26
N VAL A 37 29.49 -29.81 4.27
CA VAL A 37 29.69 -30.82 3.26
C VAL A 37 31.15 -31.27 3.36
N CYS A 38 31.35 -32.51 3.76
CA CYS A 38 32.66 -33.12 3.89
C CYS A 38 32.96 -34.04 2.70
N GLN A 39 34.01 -33.74 1.95
CA GLN A 39 34.49 -34.58 0.87
C GLN A 39 35.40 -35.67 1.43
N ILE A 40 34.98 -36.93 1.33
CA ILE A 40 35.72 -38.08 1.89
C ILE A 40 36.95 -38.38 1.03
N PRO A 41 38.15 -38.41 1.62
CA PRO A 41 39.39 -38.67 0.89
C PRO A 41 39.35 -40.04 0.16
N GLY A 42 39.86 -40.07 -1.06
CA GLY A 42 40.01 -41.29 -1.86
C GLY A 42 38.72 -41.83 -2.47
N SER A 43 37.54 -41.52 -1.94
CA SER A 43 36.26 -41.97 -2.51
C SER A 43 35.59 -40.91 -3.40
N GLY A 44 35.92 -39.64 -3.19
CA GLY A 44 35.27 -38.51 -3.85
C GLY A 44 33.81 -38.29 -3.45
N LYS A 45 33.26 -39.10 -2.55
CA LYS A 45 31.89 -38.99 -2.07
C LYS A 45 31.78 -37.85 -1.04
N TYR A 46 30.58 -37.25 -1.00
CA TYR A 46 30.26 -36.23 -0.01
C TYR A 46 29.47 -36.81 1.16
N SER A 47 29.79 -36.33 2.37
CA SER A 47 28.99 -36.53 3.58
C SER A 47 28.45 -35.17 4.01
N VAL A 48 27.14 -35.04 4.15
CA VAL A 48 26.50 -33.76 4.51
C VAL A 48 26.01 -33.82 5.95
N TRP A 49 26.35 -32.80 6.73
CA TRP A 49 25.91 -32.64 8.13
C TRP A 49 25.04 -31.42 8.25
N THR A 50 23.80 -31.65 8.57
CA THR A 50 22.80 -30.59 8.77
C THR A 50 22.53 -30.31 10.24
N ASP A 51 23.01 -31.20 11.12
CA ASP A 51 22.86 -31.09 12.56
C ASP A 51 24.18 -30.65 13.20
N GLY A 52 24.07 -29.83 14.23
CA GLY A 52 25.24 -29.46 15.03
C GLY A 52 25.68 -30.59 15.93
N GLY A 53 26.96 -30.57 16.29
CA GLY A 53 27.60 -31.55 17.17
C GLY A 53 28.85 -32.19 16.57
N ILE A 54 29.33 -33.22 17.22
CA ILE A 54 30.59 -33.87 16.85
C ILE A 54 30.37 -34.84 15.68
N HIS A 55 31.09 -34.58 14.57
CA HIS A 55 31.06 -35.39 13.36
C HIS A 55 32.44 -35.89 12.98
N MET A 56 32.49 -37.04 12.31
CA MET A 56 33.74 -37.67 11.85
C MET A 56 34.11 -37.10 10.48
N GLN A 57 35.18 -36.29 10.42
CA GLN A 57 35.70 -35.68 9.20
C GLN A 57 36.65 -36.61 8.40
N TRP A 58 37.40 -37.48 9.08
CA TRP A 58 38.35 -38.42 8.48
C TRP A 58 39.33 -37.79 7.51
N PHE A 59 39.90 -36.63 7.84
CA PHE A 59 40.82 -35.84 7.00
C PHE A 59 40.21 -35.37 5.66
N GLY A 60 38.89 -35.32 5.56
CA GLY A 60 38.19 -34.81 4.39
C GLY A 60 38.26 -33.29 4.29
N ASN A 61 38.05 -32.78 3.09
CA ASN A 61 37.85 -31.33 2.90
C ASN A 61 36.47 -30.94 3.39
N LEU A 62 36.40 -29.95 4.27
CA LEU A 62 35.17 -29.49 4.86
C LEU A 62 34.75 -28.14 4.26
N TYR A 63 33.54 -28.07 3.74
CA TYR A 63 32.92 -26.87 3.21
C TYR A 63 31.72 -26.51 4.08
N SER A 64 31.62 -25.25 4.45
CA SER A 64 30.52 -24.77 5.29
C SER A 64 29.60 -23.83 4.52
N TYR A 65 28.31 -23.98 4.75
CA TYR A 65 27.24 -23.16 4.18
C TYR A 65 26.33 -22.64 5.31
N SER A 66 26.16 -21.35 5.41
CA SER A 66 25.25 -20.75 6.39
C SER A 66 23.81 -21.20 6.10
N LYS A 67 23.07 -21.69 7.10
CA LYS A 67 21.66 -22.11 6.91
C LYS A 67 20.79 -20.98 6.43
N THR A 68 21.12 -19.73 6.83
CA THR A 68 20.44 -18.53 6.38
C THR A 68 21.48 -17.46 6.12
N SER A 69 21.52 -16.95 4.91
CA SER A 69 22.40 -15.87 4.50
C SER A 69 21.57 -14.63 4.11
N GLN A 70 22.01 -13.44 4.54
CA GLN A 70 21.43 -12.19 4.11
C GLN A 70 22.23 -11.63 2.95
N ILE A 71 21.55 -11.38 1.86
CA ILE A 71 22.12 -10.79 0.64
C ILE A 71 21.71 -9.32 0.62
N ILE A 72 22.71 -8.45 0.50
CA ILE A 72 22.55 -7.01 0.40
C ILE A 72 22.91 -6.61 -1.02
N PHE A 73 22.16 -5.67 -1.60
CA PHE A 73 22.42 -5.10 -2.92
C PHE A 73 22.19 -3.58 -2.82
N GLU A 74 23.28 -2.83 -2.72
CA GLU A 74 23.22 -1.40 -2.38
C GLU A 74 24.28 -0.53 -3.07
N ASP A 75 25.36 -1.14 -3.61
CA ASP A 75 26.48 -0.38 -4.13
C ASP A 75 26.16 0.17 -5.53
N PHE A 76 26.27 1.47 -5.70
CA PHE A 76 26.13 2.17 -6.97
C PHE A 76 26.94 3.45 -7.00
N GLU A 77 27.21 3.96 -8.20
CA GLU A 77 27.80 5.26 -8.45
C GLU A 77 26.93 6.04 -9.44
N LYS A 78 26.93 7.36 -9.30
CA LYS A 78 26.24 8.26 -10.24
C LYS A 78 27.27 8.94 -11.14
N VAL A 79 27.24 8.62 -12.43
CA VAL A 79 28.16 9.13 -13.42
C VAL A 79 27.36 9.79 -14.55
N ASP A 80 27.61 11.07 -14.83
CA ASP A 80 26.93 11.85 -15.86
C ASP A 80 25.39 11.80 -15.80
N GLY A 81 24.83 11.66 -14.60
CA GLY A 81 23.38 11.57 -14.37
C GLY A 81 22.78 10.18 -14.51
N GLU A 82 23.55 9.17 -14.92
CA GLU A 82 23.16 7.77 -14.89
C GLU A 82 23.59 7.10 -13.58
N VAL A 83 22.73 6.22 -13.05
CA VAL A 83 23.01 5.43 -11.85
C VAL A 83 23.54 4.05 -12.28
N ILE A 84 24.77 3.74 -11.91
CA ILE A 84 25.48 2.53 -12.34
C ILE A 84 25.76 1.63 -11.13
N PRO A 85 25.30 0.36 -11.13
CA PRO A 85 25.68 -0.61 -10.11
C PRO A 85 27.20 -0.82 -10.07
N THR A 86 27.80 -0.74 -8.89
CA THR A 86 29.25 -0.91 -8.69
C THR A 86 29.55 -1.71 -7.42
N GLY A 87 30.82 -1.93 -7.10
CA GLY A 87 31.23 -2.49 -5.82
C GLY A 87 31.03 -4.00 -5.66
N LYS A 88 31.05 -4.44 -4.41
CA LYS A 88 30.96 -5.87 -4.03
C LYS A 88 29.50 -6.35 -4.00
N ASN A 89 28.57 -5.46 -3.62
CA ASN A 89 27.14 -5.75 -3.52
C ASN A 89 26.36 -4.82 -4.46
N PRO A 90 26.53 -4.94 -5.79
CA PRO A 90 25.96 -4.00 -6.73
C PRO A 90 24.44 -3.93 -6.58
N ALA A 91 23.92 -2.72 -6.64
CA ALA A 91 22.48 -2.47 -6.64
C ALA A 91 21.81 -3.10 -7.87
N GLY A 92 20.53 -3.44 -7.76
CA GLY A 92 19.79 -4.09 -8.85
C GLY A 92 19.35 -3.09 -9.92
N ARG A 93 19.90 -3.16 -11.14
CA ARG A 93 19.45 -2.28 -12.25
C ARG A 93 18.05 -2.64 -12.72
N ILE A 94 17.18 -1.62 -12.86
CA ILE A 94 15.82 -1.76 -13.36
C ILE A 94 15.55 -0.79 -14.49
N THR A 95 14.76 -1.22 -15.48
CA THR A 95 14.23 -0.36 -16.53
C THR A 95 12.72 -0.51 -16.57
N PHE A 96 12.00 0.56 -16.29
CA PHE A 96 10.56 0.60 -16.19
C PHE A 96 9.87 0.59 -17.56
N ASN A 97 8.56 0.39 -17.59
CA ASN A 97 7.74 0.36 -18.80
C ASN A 97 7.76 1.70 -19.56
N ASP A 98 7.84 2.82 -18.86
CA ASP A 98 7.97 4.18 -19.40
C ASP A 98 9.39 4.53 -19.85
N LYS A 99 10.29 3.54 -19.93
CA LYS A 99 11.73 3.64 -20.23
C LYS A 99 12.54 4.38 -19.17
N GLY A 100 11.95 4.73 -18.04
CA GLY A 100 12.67 5.22 -16.88
C GLY A 100 13.67 4.18 -16.39
N LYS A 101 14.84 4.63 -15.94
CA LYS A 101 15.91 3.78 -15.44
C LYS A 101 16.28 4.15 -14.02
N GLY A 102 16.78 3.17 -13.29
CA GLY A 102 17.29 3.36 -11.94
C GLY A 102 17.90 2.08 -11.37
N VAL A 103 18.24 2.13 -10.11
CA VAL A 103 18.74 0.98 -9.36
C VAL A 103 17.94 0.77 -8.08
N LEU A 104 17.70 -0.48 -7.75
CA LEU A 104 17.04 -0.91 -6.53
C LEU A 104 18.10 -1.21 -5.46
N ILE A 105 17.87 -0.67 -4.28
CA ILE A 105 18.69 -0.88 -3.09
C ILE A 105 17.86 -1.65 -2.07
N GLY A 106 18.44 -2.71 -1.52
CA GLY A 106 17.71 -3.52 -0.57
C GLY A 106 18.45 -4.75 -0.08
N SER A 107 17.71 -5.66 0.50
CA SER A 107 18.24 -6.95 0.96
C SER A 107 17.16 -8.03 0.94
N PHE A 108 17.59 -9.27 0.91
CA PHE A 108 16.73 -10.43 1.12
C PHE A 108 17.49 -11.55 1.81
N ARG A 109 16.76 -12.50 2.36
CA ARG A 109 17.33 -13.66 3.02
C ARG A 109 17.19 -14.87 2.11
N VAL A 110 18.20 -15.72 2.17
CA VAL A 110 18.20 -17.00 1.47
C VAL A 110 18.43 -18.09 2.50
N LYS A 111 17.54 -19.08 2.51
CA LYS A 111 17.66 -20.25 3.39
C LYS A 111 18.13 -21.44 2.57
N MET A 112 19.24 -22.04 3.03
CA MET A 112 19.83 -23.23 2.39
C MET A 112 19.00 -24.47 2.70
N PRO A 113 18.96 -25.44 1.78
CA PRO A 113 18.24 -26.69 1.99
C PRO A 113 18.88 -27.52 3.11
N ASN A 114 18.04 -28.19 3.91
CA ASN A 114 18.49 -29.17 4.90
C ASN A 114 18.55 -30.60 4.33
N ASN A 115 18.43 -30.72 3.02
CA ASN A 115 18.41 -32.02 2.34
C ASN A 115 19.80 -32.39 1.86
N HIS A 116 20.26 -33.59 2.20
CA HIS A 116 21.56 -34.18 1.85
C HIS A 116 21.84 -34.09 0.35
N LYS A 117 20.88 -34.49 -0.46
CA LYS A 117 20.98 -34.56 -1.91
C LYS A 117 21.10 -33.18 -2.57
N SER A 118 20.39 -32.21 -2.05
CA SER A 118 20.44 -30.82 -2.53
C SER A 118 21.79 -30.17 -2.16
N MET A 119 22.30 -30.39 -0.94
CA MET A 119 23.56 -29.84 -0.52
C MET A 119 24.77 -30.48 -1.27
N GLU A 120 24.70 -31.77 -1.54
CA GLU A 120 25.68 -32.46 -2.37
C GLU A 120 25.74 -31.86 -3.78
N LYS A 121 24.57 -31.66 -4.42
CA LYS A 121 24.46 -31.03 -5.72
C LYS A 121 24.99 -29.59 -5.74
N ILE A 122 24.69 -28.80 -4.71
CA ILE A 122 25.21 -27.44 -4.56
C ILE A 122 26.72 -27.45 -4.49
N GLN A 123 27.30 -28.36 -3.69
CA GLN A 123 28.74 -28.50 -3.56
C GLN A 123 29.42 -28.92 -4.87
N GLU A 124 28.82 -29.85 -5.61
CA GLU A 124 29.34 -30.30 -6.90
C GLU A 124 29.38 -29.20 -7.96
N GLU A 125 28.33 -28.37 -8.00
CA GLU A 125 28.18 -27.35 -9.05
C GLU A 125 28.88 -26.02 -8.71
N TYR A 126 28.93 -25.63 -7.43
CA TYR A 126 29.42 -24.29 -7.02
C TYR A 126 30.70 -24.35 -6.19
N GLY A 127 30.97 -25.45 -5.47
CA GLY A 127 32.18 -25.65 -4.70
C GLY A 127 32.30 -24.85 -3.40
N SER A 128 31.59 -23.70 -3.25
CA SER A 128 31.63 -22.88 -2.03
C SER A 128 30.35 -22.02 -1.89
N GLU A 129 30.09 -21.55 -0.67
CA GLU A 129 28.98 -20.63 -0.39
C GLU A 129 29.12 -19.31 -1.17
N GLU A 130 30.34 -18.77 -1.24
CA GLU A 130 30.61 -17.51 -1.96
C GLU A 130 30.32 -17.64 -3.46
N ALA A 131 30.79 -18.73 -4.07
CA ALA A 131 30.56 -19.00 -5.48
C ALA A 131 29.05 -19.21 -5.76
N LEU A 132 28.32 -19.89 -4.89
CA LEU A 132 26.89 -20.06 -4.97
C LEU A 132 26.18 -18.70 -4.92
N ILE A 133 26.53 -17.83 -3.97
CA ILE A 133 25.94 -16.51 -3.83
C ILE A 133 26.21 -15.66 -5.08
N GLU A 134 27.44 -15.62 -5.57
CA GLU A 134 27.80 -14.77 -6.72
C GLU A 134 27.22 -15.29 -8.04
N THR A 135 27.23 -16.60 -8.27
CA THR A 135 26.88 -17.17 -9.57
C THR A 135 25.43 -17.58 -9.72
N LEU A 136 24.74 -17.94 -8.64
CA LEU A 136 23.33 -18.30 -8.66
C LEU A 136 22.47 -17.20 -8.03
N VAL A 137 22.71 -16.90 -6.73
CA VAL A 137 21.78 -16.10 -5.95
C VAL A 137 21.69 -14.66 -6.47
N LYS A 138 22.82 -13.99 -6.66
CA LYS A 138 22.83 -12.62 -7.20
C LYS A 138 22.36 -12.56 -8.64
N LYS A 139 22.75 -13.51 -9.49
CA LYS A 139 22.29 -13.54 -10.89
C LYS A 139 20.79 -13.70 -11.00
N GLU A 140 20.19 -14.60 -10.22
CA GLU A 140 18.75 -14.81 -10.24
C GLU A 140 18.00 -13.58 -9.70
N LEU A 141 18.52 -12.92 -8.65
CA LEU A 141 17.99 -11.67 -8.15
C LEU A 141 17.97 -10.60 -9.25
N TYR A 142 19.11 -10.36 -9.92
CA TYR A 142 19.18 -9.31 -10.95
C TYR A 142 18.31 -9.62 -12.16
N LYS A 143 18.21 -10.87 -12.56
CA LYS A 143 17.32 -11.34 -13.62
C LYS A 143 15.84 -11.05 -13.27
N VAL A 144 15.44 -11.35 -12.05
CA VAL A 144 14.08 -11.07 -11.56
C VAL A 144 13.82 -9.57 -11.45
N ILE A 145 14.76 -8.78 -10.94
CA ILE A 145 14.64 -7.31 -10.89
C ILE A 145 14.41 -6.75 -12.30
N ALA A 146 15.21 -7.18 -13.26
CA ALA A 146 15.05 -6.76 -14.65
C ALA A 146 13.69 -7.18 -15.26
N ALA A 147 13.17 -8.35 -14.88
CA ALA A 147 11.87 -8.85 -15.33
C ALA A 147 10.69 -8.10 -14.69
N CYS A 148 10.87 -7.50 -13.52
CA CYS A 148 9.83 -6.69 -12.86
C CYS A 148 9.64 -5.31 -13.49
N GLY A 149 10.68 -4.74 -14.09
CA GLY A 149 10.64 -3.38 -14.65
C GLY A 149 9.49 -3.12 -15.63
N PRO A 150 9.26 -3.97 -16.63
CA PRO A 150 8.17 -3.78 -17.59
C PRO A 150 6.76 -3.86 -16.99
N LEU A 151 6.59 -4.34 -15.75
CA LEU A 151 5.30 -4.50 -15.11
C LEU A 151 4.73 -3.19 -14.55
N MET A 152 5.57 -2.18 -14.35
CA MET A 152 5.17 -0.89 -13.78
C MET A 152 5.92 0.29 -14.40
N THR A 153 5.40 1.49 -14.19
CA THR A 153 6.07 2.74 -14.57
C THR A 153 6.99 3.24 -13.45
N SER A 154 7.90 4.15 -13.79
CA SER A 154 8.77 4.79 -12.79
C SER A 154 7.95 5.56 -11.75
N LEU A 155 6.87 6.24 -12.15
CA LEU A 155 5.97 6.94 -11.26
C LEU A 155 5.22 6.00 -10.30
N GLU A 156 4.72 4.86 -10.80
CA GLU A 156 4.08 3.83 -9.97
C GLU A 156 5.04 3.31 -8.90
N SER A 157 6.33 3.16 -9.21
CA SER A 157 7.33 2.65 -8.25
C SER A 157 7.66 3.62 -7.09
N VAL A 158 7.33 4.91 -7.21
CA VAL A 158 7.49 5.92 -6.15
C VAL A 158 6.25 6.01 -5.24
N SER A 159 5.08 5.60 -5.76
CA SER A 159 3.78 5.75 -5.12
C SER A 159 3.43 4.58 -4.18
N GLU A 160 2.16 4.46 -3.83
CA GLU A 160 1.60 3.41 -2.97
C GLU A 160 1.81 1.99 -3.52
N THR A 161 2.06 1.85 -4.83
CA THR A 161 2.30 0.57 -5.51
C THR A 161 3.72 0.02 -5.34
N ARG A 162 4.58 0.69 -4.56
CA ARG A 162 5.92 0.17 -4.21
C ARG A 162 5.86 -1.21 -3.52
N THR A 163 4.80 -1.47 -2.80
CA THR A 163 4.54 -2.77 -2.17
C THR A 163 4.40 -3.87 -3.21
N ASP A 164 3.80 -3.55 -4.37
CA ASP A 164 3.61 -4.48 -5.46
C ASP A 164 4.94 -4.88 -6.11
N LEU A 165 5.91 -3.95 -6.20
CA LEU A 165 7.25 -4.25 -6.67
C LEU A 165 7.93 -5.31 -5.79
N ASN A 166 7.88 -5.14 -4.47
CA ASN A 166 8.42 -6.12 -3.52
C ASN A 166 7.74 -7.48 -3.67
N PHE A 167 6.42 -7.47 -3.87
CA PHE A 167 5.64 -8.69 -4.10
C PHE A 167 6.07 -9.37 -5.40
N TYR A 168 6.15 -8.63 -6.52
CA TYR A 168 6.56 -9.20 -7.81
C TYR A 168 7.96 -9.78 -7.77
N ILE A 169 8.92 -9.10 -7.14
CA ILE A 169 10.28 -9.61 -6.99
C ILE A 169 10.28 -10.89 -6.14
N THR A 170 9.62 -10.86 -4.99
CA THR A 170 9.58 -12.03 -4.08
C THR A 170 8.90 -13.23 -4.75
N ASP A 171 7.75 -13.02 -5.39
CA ASP A 171 7.00 -14.09 -6.03
C ASP A 171 7.76 -14.70 -7.22
N GLN A 172 8.44 -13.87 -8.02
CA GLN A 172 9.27 -14.38 -9.12
C GLN A 172 10.53 -15.11 -8.65
N LEU A 173 11.13 -14.71 -7.53
CA LEU A 173 12.24 -15.46 -6.94
C LEU A 173 11.80 -16.85 -6.45
N VAL A 174 10.61 -16.94 -5.87
CA VAL A 174 10.07 -18.21 -5.35
C VAL A 174 9.57 -19.11 -6.48
N ASN A 175 8.73 -18.57 -7.36
CA ASN A 175 7.94 -19.35 -8.31
C ASN A 175 8.47 -19.29 -9.76
N GLY A 176 9.40 -18.36 -10.05
CA GLY A 176 9.95 -18.13 -11.38
C GLY A 176 9.32 -16.94 -12.11
N ILE A 177 9.90 -16.61 -13.27
CA ILE A 177 9.58 -15.40 -14.02
C ILE A 177 8.19 -15.48 -14.64
N TYR A 178 7.42 -14.40 -14.53
CA TYR A 178 6.09 -14.28 -15.11
C TYR A 178 6.10 -14.36 -16.63
N LYS A 179 5.12 -15.04 -17.18
CA LYS A 179 4.78 -14.92 -18.57
C LYS A 179 3.86 -13.71 -18.79
N THR A 180 4.31 -12.76 -19.58
CA THR A 180 3.59 -11.51 -19.84
C THR A 180 3.08 -11.46 -21.27
N LYS A 181 2.01 -10.69 -21.49
CA LYS A 181 1.54 -10.27 -22.79
C LYS A 181 1.54 -8.75 -22.87
N LEU A 182 1.89 -8.21 -24.04
CA LEU A 182 1.77 -6.78 -24.27
C LEU A 182 0.33 -6.45 -24.65
N ILE A 183 -0.25 -5.49 -23.96
CA ILE A 183 -1.54 -4.90 -24.30
C ILE A 183 -1.36 -3.42 -24.56
N GLN A 184 -2.16 -2.88 -25.48
CA GLN A 184 -2.25 -1.45 -25.69
C GLN A 184 -3.32 -0.89 -24.75
N ILE A 185 -2.95 0.08 -23.94
CA ILE A 185 -3.87 0.82 -23.09
C ILE A 185 -3.93 2.26 -23.55
N GLU A 186 -5.13 2.82 -23.56
CA GLU A 186 -5.35 4.24 -23.78
C GLU A 186 -5.25 4.96 -22.44
N GLU A 187 -4.29 5.84 -22.30
CA GLU A 187 -4.08 6.63 -21.09
C GLU A 187 -4.17 8.11 -21.45
N THR A 188 -4.97 8.86 -20.71
CA THR A 188 -5.04 10.31 -20.90
C THR A 188 -3.82 10.96 -20.26
N ASN A 189 -2.99 11.62 -21.06
CA ASN A 189 -1.86 12.38 -20.57
C ASN A 189 -2.36 13.50 -19.63
N PRO A 190 -1.98 13.49 -18.36
CA PRO A 190 -2.48 14.47 -17.38
C PRO A 190 -2.04 15.92 -17.68
N VAL A 191 -1.01 16.10 -18.52
CA VAL A 191 -0.46 17.41 -18.85
C VAL A 191 -1.13 18.00 -20.08
N THR A 192 -1.32 17.17 -21.14
CA THR A 192 -1.86 17.63 -22.44
C THR A 192 -3.36 17.38 -22.57
N GLY A 193 -3.92 16.44 -21.78
CA GLY A 193 -5.31 15.98 -21.93
C GLY A 193 -5.54 15.07 -23.14
N GLU A 194 -4.49 14.75 -23.89
CA GLU A 194 -4.57 13.88 -25.07
C GLU A 194 -4.54 12.41 -24.67
N ILE A 195 -5.19 11.57 -25.47
CA ILE A 195 -5.15 10.12 -25.29
C ILE A 195 -3.87 9.59 -25.94
N GLU A 196 -3.00 9.05 -25.12
CA GLU A 196 -1.78 8.36 -25.56
C GLU A 196 -1.98 6.85 -25.49
N ILE A 197 -1.57 6.15 -26.56
CA ILE A 197 -1.57 4.68 -26.57
C ILE A 197 -0.22 4.20 -26.02
N ARG A 198 -0.28 3.51 -24.89
CA ARG A 198 0.91 2.89 -24.27
C ARG A 198 0.82 1.37 -24.31
N ASN A 199 1.97 0.74 -24.54
CA ASN A 199 2.11 -0.69 -24.38
C ASN A 199 2.40 -1.01 -22.92
N LYS A 200 1.53 -1.78 -22.27
CA LYS A 200 1.74 -2.27 -20.89
C LYS A 200 1.90 -3.78 -20.90
N ALA A 201 2.91 -4.28 -20.17
CA ALA A 201 3.04 -5.70 -19.94
C ALA A 201 2.00 -6.13 -18.89
N MET A 202 1.17 -7.08 -19.24
CA MET A 202 0.13 -7.63 -18.37
C MET A 202 0.45 -9.08 -18.02
N LEU A 203 0.27 -9.44 -16.77
CA LEU A 203 0.43 -10.80 -16.28
C LEU A 203 -0.66 -11.70 -16.89
N ILE A 204 -0.29 -12.91 -17.24
CA ILE A 204 -1.25 -13.94 -17.69
C ILE A 204 -1.66 -14.75 -16.48
N GLU A 205 -2.94 -14.68 -16.12
CA GLU A 205 -3.50 -15.47 -15.04
C GLU A 205 -3.57 -16.95 -15.43
N ASP A 206 -3.15 -17.82 -14.51
CA ASP A 206 -3.26 -19.28 -14.63
C ASP A 206 -3.49 -19.87 -13.23
N SER A 207 -4.72 -20.27 -12.95
CA SER A 207 -5.12 -20.81 -11.66
C SER A 207 -4.40 -22.12 -11.28
N ASN A 208 -3.79 -22.81 -12.25
CA ASN A 208 -3.02 -24.03 -12.01
C ASN A 208 -1.53 -23.76 -11.73
N ALA A 209 -1.06 -22.54 -12.00
CA ALA A 209 0.32 -22.16 -11.77
C ALA A 209 0.56 -21.67 -10.34
N PRO A 210 1.75 -21.86 -9.77
CA PRO A 210 2.12 -21.30 -8.47
C PRO A 210 1.94 -19.79 -8.43
N GLY A 211 1.25 -19.28 -7.41
CA GLY A 211 0.94 -17.85 -7.27
C GLY A 211 -0.16 -17.34 -8.20
N GLY A 212 -0.87 -18.21 -8.96
CA GLY A 212 -2.00 -17.82 -9.80
C GLY A 212 -1.65 -17.18 -11.13
N TYR A 213 -0.36 -17.14 -11.50
CA TYR A 213 0.13 -16.54 -12.74
C TYR A 213 0.97 -17.51 -13.55
N ALA A 214 0.78 -17.51 -14.87
CA ALA A 214 1.59 -18.30 -15.79
C ALA A 214 3.07 -17.91 -15.72
N ARG A 215 3.96 -18.90 -15.76
CA ARG A 215 5.40 -18.71 -15.68
C ARG A 215 6.06 -18.96 -17.04
N GLN A 216 7.03 -18.12 -17.36
CA GLN A 216 7.90 -18.31 -18.52
C GLN A 216 9.04 -19.28 -18.18
N GLU A 217 9.59 -19.15 -16.98
CA GLU A 217 10.68 -19.96 -16.43
C GLU A 217 10.39 -20.29 -14.98
N ILE A 218 10.80 -21.47 -14.56
CA ILE A 218 10.74 -21.92 -13.16
C ILE A 218 11.95 -21.34 -12.42
N SER A 219 11.78 -20.98 -11.14
CA SER A 219 12.85 -20.47 -10.30
C SER A 219 14.02 -21.46 -10.22
N GLU A 220 15.24 -20.98 -10.48
CA GLU A 220 16.46 -21.78 -10.33
C GLU A 220 16.66 -22.26 -8.90
N PHE A 221 16.21 -21.50 -7.89
CA PHE A 221 16.27 -21.90 -6.48
C PHE A 221 15.54 -23.20 -6.20
N SER A 222 14.41 -23.43 -6.90
CA SER A 222 13.62 -24.66 -6.75
C SER A 222 14.41 -25.92 -7.13
N LYS A 223 15.36 -25.83 -8.06
CA LYS A 223 16.17 -26.96 -8.52
C LYS A 223 17.13 -27.46 -7.43
N TYR A 224 17.51 -26.59 -6.52
CA TYR A 224 18.43 -26.86 -5.42
C TYR A 224 17.73 -26.94 -4.06
N GLY A 225 16.43 -26.66 -4.01
CA GLY A 225 15.68 -26.60 -2.76
C GLY A 225 16.09 -25.41 -1.87
N ILE A 226 16.58 -24.33 -2.48
CA ILE A 226 16.90 -23.07 -1.81
C ILE A 226 15.59 -22.28 -1.65
N GLU A 227 15.34 -21.76 -0.45
CA GLU A 227 14.14 -20.99 -0.14
C GLU A 227 14.50 -19.49 -0.06
N PRO A 228 14.16 -18.68 -1.09
CA PRO A 228 14.30 -17.24 -0.99
C PRO A 228 13.24 -16.68 -0.03
N GLY A 229 13.66 -15.81 0.89
CA GLY A 229 12.78 -15.07 1.77
C GLY A 229 12.24 -13.80 1.08
N GLN A 230 11.45 -13.06 1.83
CA GLN A 230 10.89 -11.80 1.34
C GLN A 230 12.00 -10.79 1.01
N VAL A 231 11.89 -10.18 -0.16
CA VAL A 231 12.75 -9.09 -0.59
C VAL A 231 12.26 -7.78 0.02
N ALA A 232 13.17 -7.01 0.59
CA ALA A 232 12.91 -5.68 1.11
C ALA A 232 13.69 -4.65 0.28
N VAL A 233 13.03 -4.01 -0.66
CA VAL A 233 13.59 -2.84 -1.37
C VAL A 233 13.44 -1.63 -0.45
N THR A 234 14.56 -1.09 0.02
CA THR A 234 14.59 0.06 0.93
C THR A 234 14.54 1.38 0.18
N HIS A 235 15.23 1.46 -0.95
CA HIS A 235 15.30 2.68 -1.75
C HIS A 235 15.42 2.36 -3.23
N ILE A 236 14.98 3.31 -4.07
CA ILE A 236 15.17 3.29 -5.52
C ILE A 236 15.84 4.59 -5.89
N GLU A 237 17.01 4.52 -6.48
CA GLU A 237 17.72 5.69 -7.02
C GLU A 237 17.49 5.72 -8.53
N TYR A 238 17.05 6.87 -9.05
CA TYR A 238 16.72 7.04 -10.46
C TYR A 238 17.81 7.83 -11.19
N ASP A 239 17.97 7.56 -12.47
CA ASP A 239 18.74 8.42 -13.36
C ASP A 239 18.15 9.85 -13.36
N ASP A 240 18.97 10.87 -13.56
CA ASP A 240 18.54 12.28 -13.49
C ASP A 240 17.36 12.60 -14.42
N ASP A 241 17.33 12.02 -15.60
CA ASP A 241 16.25 12.27 -16.56
C ASP A 241 14.95 11.58 -16.13
N THR A 242 15.04 10.39 -15.56
CA THR A 242 13.89 9.68 -14.98
C THR A 242 13.35 10.46 -13.77
N GLN A 243 14.23 10.97 -12.90
CA GLN A 243 13.82 11.76 -11.74
C GLN A 243 13.12 13.06 -12.18
N LYS A 244 13.63 13.78 -13.17
CA LYS A 244 12.97 14.96 -13.75
C LYS A 244 11.58 14.64 -14.31
N GLN A 245 11.45 13.51 -15.00
CA GLN A 245 10.17 13.05 -15.54
C GLN A 245 9.16 12.76 -14.42
N ILE A 246 9.57 12.05 -13.38
CA ILE A 246 8.75 11.76 -12.20
C ILE A 246 8.29 13.07 -11.54
N ASP A 247 9.21 14.01 -11.32
CA ASP A 247 8.90 15.28 -10.69
C ASP A 247 7.95 16.14 -11.54
N ALA A 248 8.14 16.17 -12.85
CA ALA A 248 7.24 16.86 -13.78
C ALA A 248 5.82 16.27 -13.75
N GLN A 249 5.68 14.95 -13.82
CA GLN A 249 4.39 14.28 -13.75
C GLN A 249 3.71 14.47 -12.38
N ARG A 250 4.47 14.38 -11.29
CA ARG A 250 3.98 14.65 -9.94
C ARG A 250 3.45 16.06 -9.80
N ASN A 251 4.19 17.05 -10.27
CA ASN A 251 3.79 18.46 -10.23
C ASN A 251 2.54 18.72 -11.08
N ALA A 252 2.43 18.11 -12.26
CA ALA A 252 1.24 18.18 -13.10
C ALA A 252 0.01 17.57 -12.41
N ASN A 253 0.17 16.40 -11.77
CA ASN A 253 -0.91 15.75 -11.03
C ASN A 253 -1.35 16.59 -9.83
N LEU A 254 -0.42 17.18 -9.07
CA LEU A 254 -0.74 18.08 -7.96
C LEU A 254 -1.48 19.34 -8.44
N ALA A 255 -1.06 19.94 -9.55
CA ALA A 255 -1.75 21.07 -10.14
C ALA A 255 -3.18 20.72 -10.56
N MET A 256 -3.40 19.55 -11.21
CA MET A 256 -4.74 19.06 -11.55
C MET A 256 -5.62 18.84 -10.32
N ILE A 257 -5.10 18.21 -9.27
CA ILE A 257 -5.84 18.01 -8.01
C ILE A 257 -6.24 19.36 -7.41
N THR A 258 -5.32 20.32 -7.40
CA THR A 258 -5.57 21.67 -6.88
C THR A 258 -6.69 22.37 -7.67
N LEU A 259 -6.62 22.32 -9.01
CA LEU A 259 -7.67 22.89 -9.87
C LEU A 259 -9.03 22.22 -9.68
N LYS A 260 -9.07 20.89 -9.57
CA LYS A 260 -10.32 20.15 -9.27
C LYS A 260 -10.89 20.54 -7.91
N THR A 261 -10.05 20.66 -6.89
CA THR A 261 -10.48 21.08 -5.54
C THR A 261 -11.06 22.50 -5.58
N GLN A 262 -10.39 23.43 -6.26
CA GLN A 262 -10.88 24.79 -6.42
C GLN A 262 -12.25 24.82 -7.18
N ALA A 263 -12.37 24.04 -8.26
CA ALA A 263 -13.62 23.93 -9.00
C ALA A 263 -14.76 23.40 -8.12
N LEU A 264 -14.51 22.38 -7.31
CA LEU A 264 -15.48 21.85 -6.35
C LEU A 264 -15.87 22.87 -5.28
N GLU A 265 -14.91 23.63 -4.75
CA GLU A 265 -15.16 24.71 -3.80
C GLU A 265 -16.04 25.81 -4.42
N PHE A 266 -15.77 26.20 -5.68
CA PHE A 266 -16.63 27.17 -6.39
C PHE A 266 -18.03 26.65 -6.61
N GLN A 267 -18.19 25.37 -7.00
CA GLN A 267 -19.51 24.75 -7.11
C GLN A 267 -20.26 24.72 -5.77
N GLN A 268 -19.60 24.36 -4.70
CA GLN A 268 -20.20 24.36 -3.36
C GLN A 268 -20.63 25.77 -2.92
N LYS A 269 -19.79 26.77 -3.17
CA LYS A 269 -20.12 28.17 -2.90
C LYS A 269 -21.32 28.66 -3.72
N ALA A 270 -21.40 28.28 -5.02
CA ALA A 270 -22.53 28.61 -5.87
C ALA A 270 -23.83 27.96 -5.39
N ILE A 271 -23.81 26.68 -5.04
CA ILE A 271 -24.98 25.95 -4.48
C ILE A 271 -25.43 26.61 -3.17
N LYS A 272 -24.49 26.91 -2.27
CA LYS A 272 -24.79 27.56 -1.00
C LYS A 272 -25.43 28.94 -1.20
N ALA A 273 -24.88 29.76 -2.10
CA ALA A 273 -25.47 31.07 -2.45
C ALA A 273 -26.87 30.94 -3.06
N GLU A 274 -27.10 29.92 -3.88
CA GLU A 274 -28.43 29.63 -4.43
C GLU A 274 -29.42 29.21 -3.32
N GLU A 275 -29.02 28.37 -2.39
CA GLU A 275 -29.83 27.94 -1.25
C GLU A 275 -30.14 29.11 -0.30
N GLU A 276 -29.15 29.93 0.01
CA GLU A 276 -29.32 31.16 0.79
C GLU A 276 -30.31 32.12 0.10
N GLY A 277 -30.14 32.33 -1.21
CA GLY A 277 -31.09 33.16 -1.96
C GLY A 277 -32.52 32.59 -1.99
N LYS A 278 -32.69 31.28 -2.08
CA LYS A 278 -34.01 30.62 -1.98
C LYS A 278 -34.61 30.79 -0.58
N ALA A 279 -33.78 30.64 0.45
CA ALA A 279 -34.22 30.81 1.84
C ALA A 279 -34.63 32.25 2.15
N GLU A 280 -33.89 33.25 1.67
CA GLU A 280 -34.26 34.67 1.81
C GLU A 280 -35.55 35.00 1.05
N ALA A 281 -35.72 34.50 -0.19
CA ALA A 281 -36.94 34.70 -0.95
C ALA A 281 -38.16 34.05 -0.28
N ALA A 282 -37.98 32.86 0.31
CA ALA A 282 -39.03 32.21 1.10
C ALA A 282 -39.35 32.99 2.37
N ALA A 283 -38.35 33.46 3.11
CA ALA A 283 -38.55 34.29 4.30
C ALA A 283 -39.29 35.59 3.98
N ALA A 284 -38.95 36.28 2.88
CA ALA A 284 -39.63 37.47 2.41
C ALA A 284 -41.11 37.21 2.06
N LYS A 285 -41.40 36.09 1.39
CA LYS A 285 -42.79 35.65 1.12
C LYS A 285 -43.56 35.38 2.40
N TRP A 286 -43.00 34.67 3.34
CA TRP A 286 -43.62 34.41 4.65
C TRP A 286 -43.89 35.70 5.43
N ALA A 287 -42.96 36.67 5.39
CA ALA A 287 -43.17 37.98 6.01
C ALA A 287 -44.34 38.74 5.39
N GLN A 288 -44.45 38.78 4.05
CA GLN A 288 -45.57 39.40 3.35
C GLN A 288 -46.91 38.69 3.62
N GLU A 289 -46.96 37.37 3.64
CA GLU A 289 -48.16 36.61 3.97
C GLU A 289 -48.59 36.84 5.41
N LYS A 290 -47.65 36.90 6.34
CA LYS A 290 -47.94 37.25 7.73
C LYS A 290 -48.51 38.65 7.87
N GLU A 291 -47.95 39.63 7.18
CA GLU A 291 -48.45 41.01 7.18
C GLU A 291 -49.84 41.08 6.60
N LYS A 292 -50.14 40.43 5.46
CA LYS A 292 -51.46 40.32 4.88
C LYS A 292 -52.44 39.62 5.83
N ALA A 293 -52.06 38.54 6.47
CA ALA A 293 -52.91 37.82 7.41
C ALA A 293 -53.28 38.69 8.62
N VAL A 294 -52.32 39.46 9.16
CA VAL A 294 -52.56 40.41 10.26
C VAL A 294 -53.45 41.51 9.82
N ALA A 295 -53.24 42.06 8.62
CA ALA A 295 -54.14 43.12 8.08
C ALA A 295 -55.60 42.64 7.86
N VAL A 296 -55.73 41.41 7.31
CA VAL A 296 -57.12 40.81 7.13
C VAL A 296 -57.74 40.54 8.47
N THR A 297 -57.01 40.00 9.45
CA THR A 297 -57.56 39.74 10.81
C THR A 297 -57.97 41.02 11.49
N LYS A 298 -57.23 42.13 11.40
CA LYS A 298 -57.61 43.45 11.91
C LYS A 298 -58.85 43.98 11.23
N ALA A 299 -58.90 43.92 9.91
CA ALA A 299 -60.05 44.35 9.15
C ALA A 299 -61.34 43.57 9.54
N GLN A 300 -61.21 42.24 9.76
CA GLN A 300 -62.32 41.41 10.25
C GLN A 300 -62.74 41.80 11.66
N GLN A 301 -61.81 42.03 12.57
CA GLN A 301 -62.11 42.49 13.91
C GLN A 301 -62.80 43.84 13.93
N GLU A 302 -62.32 44.81 13.12
CA GLU A 302 -62.96 46.12 12.98
C GLU A 302 -64.41 46.01 12.39
N PHE A 303 -64.57 45.11 11.41
CA PHE A 303 -65.90 44.85 10.85
C PHE A 303 -66.85 44.22 11.87
N GLU A 304 -66.43 43.21 12.63
CA GLU A 304 -67.23 42.60 13.69
C GLU A 304 -67.59 43.59 14.80
N VAL A 305 -66.65 44.46 15.21
CA VAL A 305 -66.91 45.51 16.20
C VAL A 305 -67.93 46.48 15.67
N ALA A 306 -67.78 46.92 14.42
CA ALA A 306 -68.76 47.82 13.79
C ALA A 306 -70.16 47.17 13.67
N GLU A 307 -70.26 45.90 13.35
CA GLU A 307 -71.52 45.16 13.30
C GLU A 307 -72.13 45.04 14.69
N LEU A 308 -71.35 44.74 15.72
CA LEU A 308 -71.85 44.70 17.10
C LEU A 308 -72.34 46.08 17.59
N GLU A 309 -71.61 47.15 17.25
CA GLU A 309 -72.02 48.52 17.56
C GLU A 309 -73.29 48.87 16.85
N ALA A 310 -73.43 48.52 15.57
CA ALA A 310 -74.69 48.74 14.83
C ALA A 310 -75.87 47.94 15.44
N LYS A 311 -75.63 46.69 15.87
CA LYS A 311 -76.66 45.89 16.57
C LYS A 311 -77.03 46.50 17.92
N LYS A 312 -76.03 46.97 18.71
CA LYS A 312 -76.32 47.71 19.95
C LYS A 312 -77.12 48.99 19.72
N ALA A 313 -76.72 49.79 18.72
CA ALA A 313 -77.46 51.02 18.39
C ALA A 313 -78.88 50.71 17.99
N LYS A 314 -79.19 49.68 17.20
CA LYS A 314 -80.50 49.20 16.87
C LYS A 314 -81.28 48.78 18.12
N GLN A 315 -80.66 48.02 19.03
CA GLN A 315 -81.35 47.63 20.29
C GLN A 315 -81.67 48.83 21.20
N VAL A 316 -80.73 49.80 21.29
CA VAL A 316 -80.94 51.04 22.05
C VAL A 316 -82.05 51.83 21.42
N ALA A 317 -82.13 51.98 20.08
CA ALA A 317 -83.21 52.68 19.37
C ALA A 317 -84.58 52.01 19.62
N LEU A 318 -84.66 50.67 19.54
CA LEU A 318 -85.87 49.90 19.86
C LEU A 318 -86.32 50.10 21.32
N LYS A 319 -85.35 50.12 22.26
CA LYS A 319 -85.64 50.37 23.67
C LYS A 319 -86.17 51.77 23.91
N VAL A 320 -85.53 52.78 23.30
CA VAL A 320 -85.99 54.18 23.41
C VAL A 320 -87.37 54.33 22.78
N GLN A 321 -87.67 53.68 21.64
CA GLN A 321 -88.99 53.69 21.02
C GLN A 321 -90.03 53.02 21.92
N ALA A 322 -89.71 51.82 22.47
CA ALA A 322 -90.61 51.12 23.39
C ALA A 322 -90.88 51.93 24.69
N GLU A 323 -89.84 52.58 25.26
CA GLU A 323 -89.97 53.49 26.41
C GLU A 323 -90.85 54.74 26.03
N GLY A 324 -90.65 55.26 24.82
CA GLY A 324 -91.46 56.35 24.29
C GLY A 324 -92.89 55.95 24.11
N GLU A 325 -93.19 54.78 23.53
CA GLU A 325 -94.54 54.24 23.41
C GLU A 325 -95.19 53.96 24.75
N ALA A 326 -94.41 53.36 25.69
CA ALA A 326 -94.88 53.12 27.05
C ALA A 326 -95.21 54.42 27.80
N LYS A 327 -94.42 55.49 27.67
CA LYS A 327 -94.67 56.78 28.23
C LYS A 327 -95.91 57.45 27.55
N ALA A 328 -96.00 57.32 26.24
CA ALA A 328 -97.17 57.85 25.50
C ALA A 328 -98.44 57.10 25.89
N ALA A 329 -98.38 55.77 26.08
CA ALA A 329 -99.48 54.95 26.58
C ALA A 329 -99.89 55.37 28.02
N ALA A 330 -98.91 55.54 28.90
CA ALA A 330 -99.08 55.99 30.28
C ALA A 330 -99.75 57.41 30.31
N ASN A 331 -99.22 58.32 29.48
CA ASN A 331 -99.78 59.65 29.42
C ASN A 331 -101.25 59.63 28.85
N ARG A 332 -101.53 58.78 27.85
CA ARG A 332 -102.88 58.60 27.34
C ARG A 332 -103.80 58.02 28.42
N ALA A 333 -103.36 57.08 29.21
CA ALA A 333 -104.07 56.51 30.31
C ALA A 333 -104.33 57.55 31.41
N LEU A 334 -103.38 58.42 31.73
CA LEU A 334 -103.54 59.52 32.68
C LEU A 334 -104.50 60.59 32.20
N VAL A 335 -104.48 60.94 30.91
CA VAL A 335 -105.45 61.85 30.27
C VAL A 335 -106.86 61.22 30.26
N ALA A 336 -107.03 59.94 29.95
CA ALA A 336 -108.28 59.21 29.98
C ALA A 336 -108.84 59.06 31.40
N ALA A 337 -107.98 59.04 32.43
CA ALA A 337 -108.40 59.02 33.84
C ALA A 337 -108.75 60.39 34.43
N GLY A 338 -108.63 61.49 33.64
CA GLY A 338 -108.99 62.84 34.11
C GLY A 338 -108.07 63.45 35.12
N LEU A 339 -106.80 62.91 35.25
CA LEU A 339 -105.83 63.34 36.24
C LEU A 339 -104.82 64.39 35.77
N ILE A 340 -104.78 64.73 34.45
CA ILE A 340 -104.04 65.82 33.85
C ILE A 340 -104.88 66.41 32.73
N GLY A 341 -105.18 67.71 32.84
CA GLY A 341 -105.77 68.52 31.83
C GLY A 341 -104.75 69.29 31.07
#